data_5d23eed88a931cdc5c4b5361bcb89b67
#
_entry.id   5d23eed88a931cdc5c4b5361bcb89b67
#
_cell.length_a   1.000
_cell.length_b   1.000
_cell.length_c   1.000
_cell.angle_alpha   90.00
_cell.angle_beta   90.00
_cell.angle_gamma   90.00
#
_symmetry.space_group_name_H-M   'P 1'
#
loop_
_entity.id
_entity.type
_entity.pdbx_description
1 polymer ?
#
loop_
_entity_poly.entity_id
_entity_poly.type
_entity_poly.pdbx_seq_one_letter_code
_entity_poly.pdbx_strand_id
1 'polypeptide(L)'
;MGNFLRENLPDPASYFESEGLKLQGKGKWRTTSCSFHGGSDSMRINTATGAWVCMSCNAKGGDVLAHFMAEHGVDFVTGARALGAWDDNGSPDRPHRPKPLPASQAIQVLAFESTLTAVAAGNIAHGVLLTDTDRARLRVAAKRINAITEVFA
;
A
#
# COMPACT_ATOMS: atom_id res chain seq x y z
N MET A 1 0.81 -18.41 18.44
CA MET A 1 -0.40 -17.72 17.95
C MET A 1 -0.24 -17.53 16.45
N GLY A 2 -1.23 -17.93 15.66
CA GLY A 2 -1.16 -17.73 14.20
C GLY A 2 -1.20 -16.25 13.86
N ASN A 3 -0.64 -15.88 12.70
CA ASN A 3 -0.52 -14.51 12.27
C ASN A 3 -1.14 -14.32 10.88
N PHE A 4 -1.91 -13.24 10.69
CA PHE A 4 -2.50 -12.89 9.41
C PHE A 4 -1.51 -12.09 8.56
N LEU A 5 -1.23 -12.57 7.36
CA LEU A 5 -0.31 -11.97 6.39
C LEU A 5 -1.11 -11.39 5.22
N ARG A 6 -1.48 -10.13 5.32
CA ARG A 6 -2.31 -9.45 4.32
C ARG A 6 -1.65 -9.40 2.93
N GLU A 7 -0.33 -9.34 2.88
CA GLU A 7 0.46 -9.36 1.65
C GLU A 7 0.40 -10.69 0.89
N ASN A 8 -0.05 -11.75 1.55
CA ASN A 8 -0.24 -13.06 0.95
C ASN A 8 -1.65 -13.26 0.38
N LEU A 9 -2.54 -12.30 0.55
CA LEU A 9 -3.84 -12.36 -0.12
C LEU A 9 -3.65 -12.38 -1.64
N PRO A 10 -4.45 -13.17 -2.37
CA PRO A 10 -4.36 -13.24 -3.83
C PRO A 10 -4.64 -11.87 -4.47
N ASP A 11 -4.09 -11.69 -5.67
CA ASP A 11 -4.43 -10.52 -6.49
C ASP A 11 -5.94 -10.43 -6.69
N PRO A 12 -6.56 -9.27 -6.43
CA PRO A 12 -8.01 -9.14 -6.49
C PRO A 12 -8.63 -9.55 -7.81
N ALA A 13 -8.05 -9.15 -8.95
CA ALA A 13 -8.62 -9.49 -10.25
C ALA A 13 -8.59 -11.01 -10.47
N SER A 14 -7.45 -11.63 -10.23
CA SER A 14 -7.25 -13.08 -10.35
C SER A 14 -8.16 -13.87 -9.41
N TYR A 15 -8.35 -13.38 -8.18
CA TYR A 15 -9.26 -14.01 -7.22
C TYR A 15 -10.70 -14.01 -7.71
N PHE A 16 -11.26 -12.85 -8.09
CA PHE A 16 -12.65 -12.78 -8.53
C PHE A 16 -12.90 -13.54 -9.84
N GLU A 17 -11.91 -13.58 -10.74
CA GLU A 17 -11.99 -14.41 -11.96
C GLU A 17 -11.95 -15.91 -11.63
N SER A 18 -11.20 -16.35 -10.63
CA SER A 18 -11.18 -17.74 -10.17
C SER A 18 -12.50 -18.15 -9.50
N GLU A 19 -13.21 -17.22 -8.88
CA GLU A 19 -14.59 -17.42 -8.40
C GLU A 19 -15.63 -17.43 -9.53
N GLY A 20 -15.21 -17.40 -10.79
CA GLY A 20 -16.08 -17.45 -11.97
C GLY A 20 -16.74 -16.11 -12.34
N LEU A 21 -16.32 -15.01 -11.71
CA LEU A 21 -16.87 -13.69 -11.97
C LEU A 21 -16.14 -13.01 -13.15
N LYS A 22 -16.87 -12.69 -14.20
CA LYS A 22 -16.31 -12.00 -15.36
C LYS A 22 -16.26 -10.50 -15.11
N LEU A 23 -15.06 -9.95 -14.93
CA LEU A 23 -14.85 -8.54 -14.69
C LEU A 23 -14.98 -7.73 -15.99
N GLN A 24 -15.97 -6.84 -16.04
CA GLN A 24 -16.26 -5.98 -17.19
C GLN A 24 -15.82 -4.54 -16.92
N GLY A 25 -15.39 -3.84 -17.97
CA GLY A 25 -14.99 -2.44 -17.91
C GLY A 25 -13.47 -2.25 -17.84
N LYS A 26 -13.07 -0.99 -17.76
CA LYS A 26 -11.66 -0.55 -17.70
C LYS A 26 -11.41 0.22 -16.42
N GLY A 27 -10.15 0.21 -15.94
CA GLY A 27 -9.74 0.94 -14.76
C GLY A 27 -9.87 0.16 -13.47
N LYS A 28 -9.78 0.86 -12.34
CA LYS A 28 -9.72 0.27 -10.99
C LYS A 28 -11.05 -0.37 -10.55
N TRP A 29 -12.16 0.20 -10.95
CA TRP A 29 -13.49 -0.31 -10.63
C TRP A 29 -14.07 -1.02 -11.83
N ARG A 30 -14.34 -2.31 -11.66
CA ARG A 30 -14.95 -3.16 -12.69
C ARG A 30 -16.30 -3.68 -12.22
N THR A 31 -17.16 -3.97 -13.17
CA THR A 31 -18.52 -4.48 -12.90
C THR A 31 -18.56 -5.98 -13.18
N THR A 32 -19.33 -6.71 -12.40
CA THR A 32 -19.54 -8.15 -12.57
C THR A 32 -20.91 -8.58 -12.04
N SER A 33 -21.25 -9.84 -12.26
CA SER A 33 -22.41 -10.48 -11.62
C SER A 33 -22.20 -10.55 -10.11
N CYS A 34 -23.29 -10.54 -9.36
CA CYS A 34 -23.22 -10.71 -7.91
C CYS A 34 -23.39 -12.19 -7.55
N SER A 35 -22.43 -12.74 -6.84
CA SER A 35 -22.46 -14.12 -6.37
C SER A 35 -23.55 -14.37 -5.32
N PHE A 36 -23.97 -13.34 -4.56
CA PHE A 36 -24.93 -13.48 -3.47
C PHE A 36 -26.39 -13.50 -3.90
N HIS A 37 -26.77 -12.85 -5.01
CA HIS A 37 -28.17 -12.82 -5.47
C HIS A 37 -28.33 -13.07 -6.97
N GLY A 38 -27.25 -13.34 -7.72
CA GLY A 38 -27.30 -13.73 -9.13
C GLY A 38 -27.55 -12.62 -10.13
N GLY A 39 -27.45 -11.33 -9.73
CA GLY A 39 -27.64 -10.21 -10.66
C GLY A 39 -26.45 -10.07 -11.63
N SER A 40 -26.73 -9.79 -12.93
CA SER A 40 -25.73 -9.82 -14.00
C SER A 40 -24.63 -8.72 -13.89
N ASP A 41 -25.00 -7.48 -13.48
CA ASP A 41 -24.13 -6.30 -13.54
C ASP A 41 -24.21 -5.44 -12.27
N SER A 42 -24.55 -6.05 -11.16
CA SER A 42 -24.91 -5.32 -9.94
C SER A 42 -23.75 -5.17 -8.95
N MET A 43 -22.69 -5.94 -9.10
CA MET A 43 -21.54 -5.88 -8.21
C MET A 43 -20.38 -5.13 -8.85
N ARG A 44 -19.75 -4.22 -8.08
CA ARG A 44 -18.55 -3.49 -8.46
C ARG A 44 -17.37 -3.90 -7.59
N ILE A 45 -16.25 -4.09 -8.22
CA ILE A 45 -15.01 -4.57 -7.59
C ILE A 45 -13.89 -3.60 -7.90
N ASN A 46 -13.13 -3.24 -6.88
CA ASN A 46 -11.89 -2.49 -7.02
C ASN A 46 -10.72 -3.48 -7.20
N THR A 47 -10.16 -3.55 -8.39
CA THR A 47 -9.08 -4.48 -8.73
C THR A 47 -7.74 -4.15 -8.05
N ALA A 48 -7.59 -2.98 -7.46
CA ALA A 48 -6.36 -2.62 -6.75
C ALA A 48 -6.41 -2.98 -5.25
N THR A 49 -7.61 -2.97 -4.63
CA THR A 49 -7.76 -3.20 -3.18
C THR A 49 -8.52 -4.46 -2.82
N GLY A 50 -9.27 -5.02 -3.78
CA GLY A 50 -10.20 -6.11 -3.54
C GLY A 50 -11.53 -5.69 -2.91
N ALA A 51 -11.75 -4.40 -2.66
CA ALA A 51 -13.02 -3.91 -2.15
C ALA A 51 -14.14 -4.14 -3.16
N TRP A 52 -15.30 -4.52 -2.65
CA TRP A 52 -16.46 -4.86 -3.47
C TRP A 52 -17.77 -4.38 -2.84
N VAL A 53 -18.75 -4.11 -3.68
CA VAL A 53 -20.10 -3.70 -3.27
C VAL A 53 -21.10 -4.11 -4.33
N CYS A 54 -22.20 -4.70 -3.90
CA CYS A 54 -23.37 -4.91 -4.76
C CYS A 54 -24.38 -3.79 -4.61
N MET A 55 -24.75 -3.16 -5.70
CA MET A 55 -25.67 -2.02 -5.71
C MET A 55 -27.13 -2.46 -5.54
N SER A 56 -27.46 -3.75 -5.72
CA SER A 56 -28.81 -4.29 -5.60
C SER A 56 -29.09 -4.89 -4.22
N CYS A 57 -28.22 -5.75 -3.70
CA CYS A 57 -28.43 -6.41 -2.41
C CYS A 57 -27.67 -5.77 -1.24
N ASN A 58 -26.87 -4.72 -1.50
CA ASN A 58 -26.03 -4.02 -0.53
C ASN A 58 -24.95 -4.88 0.16
N ALA A 59 -24.71 -6.10 -0.32
CA ALA A 59 -23.57 -6.89 0.13
C ALA A 59 -22.27 -6.16 -0.23
N LYS A 60 -21.34 -6.08 0.73
CA LYS A 60 -20.09 -5.32 0.55
C LYS A 60 -18.97 -5.86 1.44
N GLY A 61 -17.74 -5.63 1.02
CA GLY A 61 -16.56 -5.97 1.79
C GLY A 61 -15.33 -5.14 1.38
N GLY A 62 -14.34 -5.11 2.25
CA GLY A 62 -13.15 -4.27 2.07
C GLY A 62 -12.03 -4.91 1.26
N ASP A 63 -12.05 -6.23 1.08
CA ASP A 63 -11.01 -7.00 0.39
C ASP A 63 -11.52 -8.38 -0.06
N VAL A 64 -10.63 -9.15 -0.68
CA VAL A 64 -10.91 -10.52 -1.15
C VAL A 64 -11.23 -11.48 0.00
N LEU A 65 -10.63 -11.31 1.16
CA LEU A 65 -10.91 -12.14 2.32
C LEU A 65 -12.34 -11.94 2.82
N ALA A 66 -12.80 -10.68 2.87
CA ALA A 66 -14.17 -10.37 3.23
C ALA A 66 -15.18 -10.96 2.24
N HIS A 67 -14.84 -11.02 0.94
CA HIS A 67 -15.67 -11.69 -0.05
C HIS A 67 -15.72 -13.20 0.18
N PHE A 68 -14.54 -13.83 0.34
CA PHE A 68 -14.42 -15.26 0.57
C PHE A 68 -15.21 -15.70 1.82
N MET A 69 -15.08 -14.96 2.91
CA MET A 69 -15.82 -15.23 4.15
C MET A 69 -17.34 -15.14 3.94
N ALA A 70 -17.80 -14.13 3.23
CA ALA A 70 -19.23 -13.93 2.96
C ALA A 70 -19.79 -14.98 2.00
N GLU A 71 -19.05 -15.37 0.97
CA GLU A 71 -19.45 -16.36 -0.04
C GLU A 71 -19.52 -17.77 0.55
N HIS A 72 -18.52 -18.16 1.33
CA HIS A 72 -18.38 -19.51 1.88
C HIS A 72 -18.92 -19.66 3.31
N GLY A 73 -19.35 -18.59 3.94
CA GLY A 73 -19.89 -18.62 5.31
C GLY A 73 -18.87 -19.06 6.37
N VAL A 74 -17.58 -18.75 6.16
CA VAL A 74 -16.48 -19.17 7.04
C VAL A 74 -15.99 -18.01 7.92
N ASP A 75 -15.34 -18.37 9.04
CA ASP A 75 -14.70 -17.38 9.89
C ASP A 75 -13.39 -16.82 9.29
N PHE A 76 -12.86 -15.77 9.93
CA PHE A 76 -11.66 -15.06 9.48
C PHE A 76 -10.44 -15.98 9.35
N VAL A 77 -10.18 -16.81 10.34
CA VAL A 77 -8.98 -17.68 10.35
C VAL A 77 -9.07 -18.74 9.26
N THR A 78 -10.24 -19.36 9.12
CA THR A 78 -10.52 -20.36 8.09
C THR A 78 -10.38 -19.74 6.69
N GLY A 79 -10.97 -18.58 6.45
CA GLY A 79 -10.85 -17.86 5.19
C GLY A 79 -9.41 -17.45 4.88
N ALA A 80 -8.70 -16.89 5.86
CA ALA A 80 -7.30 -16.50 5.70
C ALA A 80 -6.37 -17.69 5.38
N ARG A 81 -6.61 -18.84 6.00
CA ARG A 81 -5.90 -20.10 5.69
C ARG A 81 -6.17 -20.58 4.27
N ALA A 82 -7.43 -20.60 3.88
CA ALA A 82 -7.82 -21.03 2.53
C ALA A 82 -7.20 -20.17 1.43
N LEU A 83 -7.04 -18.88 1.68
CA LEU A 83 -6.40 -17.93 0.77
C LEU A 83 -4.87 -17.87 0.90
N GLY A 84 -4.25 -18.71 1.77
CA GLY A 84 -2.80 -18.72 1.97
C GLY A 84 -2.26 -17.49 2.72
N ALA A 85 -3.13 -16.73 3.36
CA ALA A 85 -2.80 -15.50 4.10
C ALA A 85 -2.74 -15.73 5.63
N TRP A 86 -2.61 -16.95 6.08
CA TRP A 86 -2.49 -17.32 7.49
C TRP A 86 -1.24 -18.14 7.75
N ASP A 87 -0.42 -17.70 8.70
CA ASP A 87 0.74 -18.46 9.19
C ASP A 87 0.45 -19.05 10.57
N ASP A 88 0.35 -20.37 10.63
CA ASP A 88 0.10 -21.12 11.88
C ASP A 88 1.31 -21.14 12.82
N ASN A 89 2.51 -20.99 12.28
CA ASN A 89 3.76 -21.13 13.03
C ASN A 89 4.18 -19.83 13.74
N GLY A 90 3.43 -18.74 13.53
CA GLY A 90 3.72 -17.46 14.15
C GLY A 90 5.19 -17.08 13.97
N SER A 91 5.62 -16.89 12.73
CA SER A 91 6.95 -16.30 12.49
C SER A 91 7.10 -15.10 13.40
N PRO A 92 8.22 -14.96 14.13
CA PRO A 92 8.46 -13.78 14.94
C PRO A 92 8.25 -12.56 14.04
N ASP A 93 7.48 -11.62 14.54
CA ASP A 93 7.15 -10.35 13.91
C ASP A 93 8.30 -9.92 12.99
N ARG A 94 8.08 -9.98 11.66
CA ARG A 94 9.10 -9.43 10.76
C ARG A 94 9.29 -8.00 11.23
N PRO A 95 10.52 -7.58 11.56
CA PRO A 95 10.74 -6.24 12.05
C PRO A 95 10.03 -5.31 11.09
N HIS A 96 9.09 -4.53 11.63
CA HIS A 96 8.28 -3.58 10.89
C HIS A 96 9.23 -2.73 10.04
N ARG A 97 9.40 -3.09 8.77
CA ARG A 97 10.15 -2.24 7.85
C ARG A 97 9.39 -0.92 7.81
N PRO A 98 10.00 0.19 8.23
CA PRO A 98 9.36 1.49 8.10
C PRO A 98 8.87 1.59 6.67
N LYS A 99 7.58 1.89 6.48
CA LYS A 99 7.05 2.11 5.13
C LYS A 99 7.93 3.17 4.48
N PRO A 100 8.48 2.91 3.29
CA PRO A 100 9.27 3.92 2.62
C PRO A 100 8.45 5.21 2.52
N LEU A 101 9.11 6.36 2.69
CA LEU A 101 8.45 7.65 2.56
C LEU A 101 7.69 7.68 1.22
N PRO A 102 6.43 8.15 1.17
CA PRO A 102 5.76 8.37 -0.11
C PRO A 102 6.62 9.24 -1.02
N ALA A 103 6.72 8.91 -2.30
CA ALA A 103 7.59 9.63 -3.25
C ALA A 103 7.37 11.15 -3.24
N SER A 104 6.12 11.60 -3.06
CA SER A 104 5.78 13.03 -2.94
C SER A 104 6.43 13.69 -1.71
N GLN A 105 6.46 13.01 -0.58
CA GLN A 105 7.13 13.52 0.63
C GLN A 105 8.65 13.47 0.49
N ALA A 106 9.19 12.42 -0.11
CA ALA A 106 10.61 12.31 -0.41
C ALA A 106 11.09 13.47 -1.28
N ILE A 107 10.35 13.80 -2.34
CA ILE A 107 10.65 14.95 -3.22
C ILE A 107 10.60 16.28 -2.45
N GLN A 108 9.62 16.49 -1.58
CA GLN A 108 9.53 17.72 -0.77
C GLN A 108 10.73 17.88 0.15
N VAL A 109 11.17 16.82 0.81
CA VAL A 109 12.36 16.84 1.68
C VAL A 109 13.62 17.10 0.84
N LEU A 110 13.79 16.43 -0.31
CA LEU A 110 14.91 16.66 -1.21
C LEU A 110 14.95 18.12 -1.70
N ALA A 111 13.83 18.68 -2.11
CA ALA A 111 13.74 20.08 -2.57
C ALA A 111 14.17 21.03 -1.45
N PHE A 112 13.68 20.84 -0.24
CA PHE A 112 14.03 21.69 0.90
C PHE A 112 15.53 21.58 1.26
N GLU A 113 16.07 20.38 1.42
CA GLU A 113 17.45 20.17 1.82
C GLU A 113 18.44 20.59 0.71
N SER A 114 18.08 20.41 -0.55
CA SER A 114 18.87 20.88 -1.70
C SER A 114 18.91 22.41 -1.79
N THR A 115 17.78 23.07 -1.57
CA THR A 115 17.72 24.54 -1.53
C THR A 115 18.56 25.09 -0.40
N LEU A 116 18.48 24.52 0.80
CA LEU A 116 19.32 24.92 1.96
C LEU A 116 20.82 24.76 1.65
N THR A 117 21.18 23.64 1.01
CA THR A 117 22.56 23.39 0.60
C THR A 117 23.05 24.39 -0.43
N ALA A 118 22.22 24.74 -1.42
CA ALA A 118 22.53 25.73 -2.45
C ALA A 118 22.73 27.13 -1.87
N VAL A 119 21.87 27.54 -0.92
CA VAL A 119 22.00 28.82 -0.22
C VAL A 119 23.31 28.87 0.59
N ALA A 120 23.62 27.81 1.33
CA ALA A 120 24.87 27.73 2.09
C ALA A 120 26.11 27.79 1.18
N ALA A 121 26.09 27.11 0.03
CA ALA A 121 27.16 27.16 -0.96
C ALA A 121 27.30 28.58 -1.56
N GLY A 122 26.18 29.26 -1.86
CA GLY A 122 26.17 30.65 -2.30
C GLY A 122 26.80 31.60 -1.27
N ASN A 123 26.46 31.45 0.00
CA ASN A 123 27.06 32.24 1.08
C ASN A 123 28.60 32.04 1.17
N ILE A 124 29.05 30.79 1.08
CA ILE A 124 30.48 30.48 1.05
C ILE A 124 31.19 31.14 -0.14
N ALA A 125 30.55 31.06 -1.33
CA ALA A 125 31.11 31.68 -2.54
C ALA A 125 31.23 33.21 -2.44
N HIS A 126 30.40 33.85 -1.61
CA HIS A 126 30.50 35.28 -1.30
C HIS A 126 31.36 35.60 -0.05
N GLY A 127 32.14 34.63 0.44
CA GLY A 127 33.05 34.84 1.56
C GLY A 127 32.40 34.79 2.94
N VAL A 128 31.15 34.38 3.05
CA VAL A 128 30.48 34.23 4.36
C VAL A 128 30.96 32.94 5.04
N LEU A 129 31.47 33.06 6.24
CA LEU A 129 31.89 31.92 7.05
C LEU A 129 30.66 31.27 7.70
N LEU A 130 30.54 29.98 7.52
CA LEU A 130 29.47 29.20 8.18
C LEU A 130 29.76 29.03 9.66
N THR A 131 28.76 29.27 10.49
CA THR A 131 28.82 28.98 11.92
C THR A 131 28.85 27.47 12.19
N ASP A 132 29.21 27.06 13.41
CA ASP A 132 29.19 25.63 13.76
C ASP A 132 27.77 25.06 13.71
N THR A 133 26.76 25.88 14.00
CA THR A 133 25.32 25.52 13.84
C THR A 133 24.97 25.25 12.38
N ASP A 134 25.42 26.11 11.46
CA ASP A 134 25.18 25.94 10.02
C ASP A 134 25.85 24.67 9.50
N ARG A 135 27.08 24.42 9.91
CA ARG A 135 27.81 23.20 9.56
C ARG A 135 27.12 21.94 10.07
N ALA A 136 26.64 21.96 11.32
CA ALA A 136 25.88 20.86 11.88
C ALA A 136 24.58 20.63 11.11
N ARG A 137 23.85 21.70 10.74
CA ARG A 137 22.62 21.63 9.95
C ARG A 137 22.87 21.07 8.54
N LEU A 138 23.96 21.44 7.88
CA LEU A 138 24.34 20.91 6.57
C LEU A 138 24.67 19.42 6.61
N ARG A 139 25.30 18.93 7.69
CA ARG A 139 25.51 17.49 7.89
C ARG A 139 24.19 16.74 7.99
N VAL A 140 23.19 17.31 8.63
CA VAL A 140 21.83 16.73 8.69
C VAL A 140 21.20 16.70 7.30
N ALA A 141 21.34 17.78 6.52
CA ALA A 141 20.83 17.83 5.14
C ALA A 141 21.45 16.72 4.29
N ALA A 142 22.76 16.56 4.32
CA ALA A 142 23.47 15.52 3.59
C ALA A 142 22.97 14.09 3.97
N LYS A 143 22.81 13.83 5.27
CA LYS A 143 22.27 12.53 5.74
C LYS A 143 20.87 12.26 5.24
N ARG A 144 19.99 13.26 5.24
CA ARG A 144 18.60 13.13 4.75
C ARG A 144 18.55 12.89 3.25
N ILE A 145 19.34 13.63 2.47
CA ILE A 145 19.45 13.45 1.03
C ILE A 145 19.90 12.01 0.72
N ASN A 146 20.98 11.55 1.35
CA ASN A 146 21.53 10.21 1.13
C ASN A 146 20.50 9.12 1.52
N ALA A 147 19.85 9.24 2.67
CA ALA A 147 18.85 8.27 3.11
C ALA A 147 17.67 8.15 2.13
N ILE A 148 17.26 9.26 1.51
CA ILE A 148 16.18 9.24 0.52
C ILE A 148 16.68 8.62 -0.79
N THR A 149 17.88 8.96 -1.26
CA THR A 149 18.44 8.39 -2.49
C THR A 149 18.67 6.88 -2.37
N GLU A 150 19.07 6.36 -1.21
CA GLU A 150 19.22 4.91 -0.97
C GLU A 150 17.88 4.14 -1.07
N VAL A 151 16.75 4.79 -0.77
CA VAL A 151 15.42 4.17 -0.84
C VAL A 151 14.85 4.17 -2.26
N PHE A 152 15.21 5.17 -3.09
CA PHE A 152 14.61 5.40 -4.41
C PHE A 152 15.59 5.17 -5.58
N ALA A 153 16.85 4.84 -5.32
CA ALA A 153 17.83 4.42 -6.32
C ALA A 153 17.77 2.91 -6.53
#